data_b1b1fab1d34f9797c225a5ebb77dab26
#
_entry.id   b1b1fab1d34f9797c225a5ebb77dab26
#
_cell.length_a   1.000
_cell.length_b   1.000
_cell.length_c   1.000
_cell.angle_alpha   90.00
_cell.angle_beta   90.00
_cell.angle_gamma   90.00
#
_symmetry.space_group_name_H-M   'P 1'
#
loop_
_entity.id
_entity.type
_entity.pdbx_description
1 polymer ?
#
loop_
_entity_poly.entity_id
_entity_poly.type
_entity_poly.pdbx_seq_one_letter_code
_entity_poly.pdbx_strand_id
1 'polypeptide(L)'
;VDQRLLRDTLRVAMRATELDMSVVESFFPTLTNAKGRLTAEQEAAHLKAMRHLPVALQAVLALEPQLIAWAEDFARMENALFLGRGLHYPIAMEGALKLKEISYIHAEAYPAGELKHGPLALVTSSMPVVTVAPNDALLEKLKSNMQEVRARGGVLYVLADGDTRIQSADGIHVIRMPEHYGALSPILHVV
;
A
#
# COMPACT_ATOMS: atom_id res chain seq x y z
N VAL A 1 9.66 9.95 -16.23
CA VAL A 1 9.28 10.27 -14.84
C VAL A 1 10.15 11.42 -14.38
N ASP A 2 9.55 12.52 -13.94
CA ASP A 2 10.32 13.68 -13.46
C ASP A 2 11.01 13.30 -12.14
N GLN A 3 12.33 13.08 -12.21
CA GLN A 3 13.16 12.75 -11.04
C GLN A 3 13.10 13.81 -9.93
N ARG A 4 12.68 15.05 -10.26
CA ARG A 4 12.50 16.12 -9.27
C ARG A 4 11.28 15.86 -8.40
N LEU A 5 10.15 15.48 -9.01
CA LEU A 5 8.91 15.20 -8.28
C LEU A 5 9.07 14.00 -7.34
N LEU A 6 9.72 12.93 -7.82
CA LEU A 6 10.06 11.76 -7.00
C LEU A 6 10.94 12.16 -5.80
N ARG A 7 11.97 12.98 -6.06
CA ARG A 7 12.89 13.47 -5.03
C ARG A 7 12.21 14.37 -4.00
N ASP A 8 11.23 15.18 -4.41
CA ASP A 8 10.50 16.07 -3.52
C ASP A 8 9.46 15.31 -2.68
N THR A 9 8.81 14.29 -3.24
CA THR A 9 7.95 13.35 -2.49
C THR A 9 8.76 12.58 -1.46
N LEU A 10 9.95 12.08 -1.83
CA LEU A 10 10.89 11.43 -0.91
C LEU A 10 11.36 12.37 0.21
N ARG A 11 11.62 13.66 -0.09
CA ARG A 11 11.98 14.66 0.93
C ARG A 11 10.85 14.96 1.89
N VAL A 12 9.59 14.97 1.44
CA VAL A 12 8.42 15.13 2.31
C VAL A 12 8.29 13.91 3.24
N ALA A 13 8.45 12.70 2.72
CA ALA A 13 8.46 11.47 3.51
C ALA A 13 9.65 11.44 4.50
N MET A 14 10.84 11.85 4.07
CA MET A 14 12.02 11.94 4.95
C MET A 14 11.86 13.02 6.04
N ARG A 15 11.20 14.16 5.76
CA ARG A 15 10.86 15.15 6.79
C ARG A 15 9.81 14.64 7.77
N ALA A 16 8.90 13.76 7.34
CA ALA A 16 7.98 13.09 8.25
C ALA A 16 8.70 12.16 9.24
N THR A 17 9.91 11.67 8.90
CA THR A 17 10.75 10.90 9.83
C THR A 17 11.51 11.78 10.83
N GLU A 18 11.63 13.09 10.59
CA GLU A 18 12.17 14.09 11.53
C GLU A 18 11.10 14.66 12.47
N LEU A 19 9.83 14.21 12.36
CA LEU A 19 8.80 14.57 13.32
C LEU A 19 9.26 14.14 14.71
N ASP A 20 9.30 15.13 15.62
CA ASP A 20 9.64 14.87 17.01
C ASP A 20 8.62 13.88 17.60
N MET A 21 9.03 12.63 17.68
CA MET A 21 8.21 11.53 18.17
C MET A 21 7.71 11.79 19.60
N SER A 22 8.37 12.67 20.37
CA SER A 22 7.92 13.05 21.69
C SER A 22 6.57 13.77 21.65
N VAL A 23 6.29 14.58 20.63
CA VAL A 23 5.00 15.25 20.41
C VAL A 23 3.93 14.21 20.06
N VAL A 24 4.25 13.26 19.17
CA VAL A 24 3.31 12.20 18.78
C VAL A 24 3.02 11.28 19.97
N GLU A 25 4.06 10.91 20.72
CA GLU A 25 3.95 10.09 21.94
C GLU A 25 3.14 10.78 23.04
N SER A 26 3.20 12.10 23.16
CA SER A 26 2.39 12.85 24.13
C SER A 26 0.94 13.03 23.72
N PHE A 27 0.68 13.12 22.41
CA PHE A 27 -0.68 13.39 21.88
C PHE A 27 -1.55 12.12 21.82
N PHE A 28 -0.98 10.98 21.45
CA PHE A 28 -1.72 9.72 21.24
C PHE A 28 -2.29 9.13 22.56
N PRO A 29 -1.53 9.03 23.65
CA PRO A 29 -2.06 8.58 24.93
C PRO A 29 -3.17 9.49 25.47
N THR A 30 -3.03 10.80 25.27
CA THR A 30 -4.04 11.78 25.75
C THR A 30 -5.37 11.60 25.02
N LEU A 31 -5.36 11.33 23.70
CA LEU A 31 -6.58 11.12 22.92
C LEU A 31 -7.23 9.75 23.14
N THR A 32 -6.42 8.70 23.31
CA THR A 32 -6.92 7.32 23.44
C THR A 32 -7.31 6.99 24.87
N ASN A 33 -6.55 7.43 25.87
CA ASN A 33 -6.89 7.29 27.29
C ASN A 33 -8.07 8.16 27.71
N ALA A 34 -8.24 9.35 27.12
CA ALA A 34 -9.40 10.22 27.40
C ALA A 34 -10.75 9.55 27.10
N LYS A 35 -10.76 8.50 26.25
CA LYS A 35 -11.98 7.76 25.90
C LYS A 35 -12.06 6.35 26.51
N GLY A 36 -11.05 5.90 27.25
CA GLY A 36 -11.02 4.59 27.92
C GLY A 36 -11.24 3.38 26.99
N ARG A 37 -10.84 3.48 25.72
CA ARG A 37 -11.10 2.47 24.67
C ARG A 37 -9.97 1.49 24.44
N LEU A 38 -8.79 1.72 25.02
CA LEU A 38 -7.63 0.85 24.87
C LEU A 38 -7.26 0.26 26.23
N THR A 39 -6.86 -1.01 26.25
CA THR A 39 -6.16 -1.59 27.40
C THR A 39 -4.72 -1.06 27.45
N ALA A 40 -4.07 -1.19 28.64
CA ALA A 40 -2.68 -0.80 28.80
C ALA A 40 -1.73 -1.56 27.84
N GLU A 41 -2.04 -2.84 27.54
CA GLU A 41 -1.27 -3.65 26.59
C GLU A 41 -1.44 -3.15 25.15
N GLN A 42 -2.66 -2.77 24.77
CA GLN A 42 -2.95 -2.21 23.45
C GLN A 42 -2.25 -0.85 23.26
N GLU A 43 -2.31 0.01 24.30
CA GLU A 43 -1.61 1.29 24.29
C GLU A 43 -0.08 1.10 24.13
N ALA A 44 0.53 0.21 24.93
CA ALA A 44 1.94 -0.10 24.83
C ALA A 44 2.34 -0.65 23.45
N ALA A 45 1.49 -1.49 22.85
CA ALA A 45 1.72 -2.03 21.50
C ALA A 45 1.68 -0.92 20.44
N HIS A 46 0.72 0.01 20.51
CA HIS A 46 0.63 1.13 19.59
C HIS A 46 1.82 2.09 19.72
N LEU A 47 2.21 2.44 20.95
CA LEU A 47 3.39 3.28 21.20
C LEU A 47 4.68 2.63 20.68
N LYS A 48 4.83 1.31 20.87
CA LYS A 48 5.96 0.57 20.31
C LYS A 48 5.96 0.65 18.78
N ALA A 49 4.82 0.41 18.13
CA ALA A 49 4.70 0.49 16.67
C ALA A 49 5.05 1.89 16.17
N MET A 50 4.58 2.96 16.82
CA MET A 50 4.90 4.34 16.47
C MET A 50 6.40 4.65 16.57
N ARG A 51 7.08 4.18 17.62
CA ARG A 51 8.54 4.36 17.79
C ARG A 51 9.34 3.66 16.68
N HIS A 52 8.85 2.54 16.17
CA HIS A 52 9.48 1.79 15.09
C HIS A 52 9.12 2.30 13.70
N LEU A 53 8.08 3.14 13.57
CA LEU A 53 7.58 3.63 12.28
C LEU A 53 8.66 4.30 11.41
N PRO A 54 9.58 5.17 11.94
CA PRO A 54 10.63 5.77 11.12
C PRO A 54 11.55 4.74 10.47
N VAL A 55 11.90 3.67 11.19
CA VAL A 55 12.75 2.58 10.67
C VAL A 55 12.00 1.80 9.59
N ALA A 56 10.72 1.52 9.79
CA ALA A 56 9.89 0.84 8.81
C ALA A 56 9.71 1.70 7.55
N LEU A 57 9.55 3.02 7.67
CA LEU A 57 9.48 3.95 6.54
C LEU A 57 10.79 3.96 5.74
N GLN A 58 11.95 3.94 6.40
CA GLN A 58 13.23 3.82 5.71
C GLN A 58 13.34 2.50 4.93
N ALA A 59 12.83 1.41 5.49
CA ALA A 59 12.78 0.13 4.79
C ALA A 59 11.86 0.16 3.56
N VAL A 60 10.72 0.87 3.62
CA VAL A 60 9.85 1.10 2.47
C VAL A 60 10.57 1.92 1.39
N LEU A 61 11.22 3.02 1.76
CA LEU A 61 11.97 3.85 0.81
C LEU A 61 13.10 3.08 0.12
N ALA A 62 13.68 2.08 0.78
CA ALA A 62 14.69 1.20 0.19
C ALA A 62 14.13 0.24 -0.89
N LEU A 63 12.81 0.16 -1.07
CA LEU A 63 12.16 -0.62 -2.13
C LEU A 63 12.14 0.09 -3.49
N GLU A 64 12.55 1.36 -3.56
CA GLU A 64 12.56 2.16 -4.79
C GLU A 64 13.11 1.41 -6.02
N PRO A 65 14.25 0.68 -5.97
CA PRO A 65 14.76 -0.04 -7.14
C PRO A 65 13.78 -1.10 -7.68
N GLN A 66 12.99 -1.73 -6.82
CA GLN A 66 11.99 -2.70 -7.23
C GLN A 66 10.78 -2.03 -7.90
N LEU A 67 10.38 -0.85 -7.40
CA LEU A 67 9.32 -0.03 -7.99
C LEU A 67 9.75 0.54 -9.35
N ILE A 68 11.01 0.92 -9.51
CA ILE A 68 11.57 1.36 -10.80
C ILE A 68 11.44 0.22 -11.85
N ALA A 69 11.74 -1.02 -11.47
CA ALA A 69 11.58 -2.16 -12.36
C ALA A 69 10.10 -2.35 -12.79
N TRP A 70 9.14 -2.16 -11.87
CA TRP A 70 7.72 -2.17 -12.24
C TRP A 70 7.34 -0.99 -13.14
N ALA A 71 7.91 0.19 -12.91
CA ALA A 71 7.64 1.37 -13.73
C ALA A 71 8.02 1.17 -15.21
N GLU A 72 9.03 0.35 -15.49
CA GLU A 72 9.41 -0.02 -16.87
C GLU A 72 8.30 -0.83 -17.57
N ASP A 73 7.64 -1.73 -16.85
CA ASP A 73 6.48 -2.47 -17.34
C ASP A 73 5.30 -1.52 -17.60
N PHE A 74 5.03 -0.62 -16.65
CA PHE A 74 3.91 0.33 -16.74
C PHE A 74 4.09 1.38 -17.84
N ALA A 75 5.32 1.73 -18.20
CA ALA A 75 5.60 2.72 -19.25
C ALA A 75 4.98 2.38 -20.62
N ARG A 76 4.59 1.13 -20.84
CA ARG A 76 3.96 0.64 -22.08
C ARG A 76 2.44 0.46 -21.95
N MET A 77 1.86 0.75 -20.79
CA MET A 77 0.45 0.53 -20.51
C MET A 77 -0.34 1.83 -20.65
N GLU A 78 -1.57 1.72 -21.13
CA GLU A 78 -2.50 2.85 -21.25
C GLU A 78 -3.44 2.95 -20.05
N ASN A 79 -3.68 1.80 -19.39
CA ASN A 79 -4.62 1.68 -18.27
C ASN A 79 -4.00 0.89 -17.14
N ALA A 80 -4.40 1.19 -15.92
CA ALA A 80 -4.04 0.43 -14.72
C ALA A 80 -5.20 0.39 -13.74
N LEU A 81 -5.33 -0.71 -13.02
CA LEU A 81 -6.33 -0.88 -11.97
C LEU A 81 -5.63 -1.00 -10.61
N PHE A 82 -6.17 -0.33 -9.60
CA PHE A 82 -5.68 -0.41 -8.25
C PHE A 82 -6.73 -1.05 -7.33
N LEU A 83 -6.32 -2.02 -6.53
CA LEU A 83 -7.19 -2.73 -5.61
C LEU A 83 -6.70 -2.56 -4.17
N GLY A 84 -7.59 -2.14 -3.30
CA GLY A 84 -7.40 -2.12 -1.86
C GLY A 84 -8.64 -2.62 -1.14
N ARG A 85 -8.51 -3.00 0.13
CA ARG A 85 -9.63 -3.45 0.95
C ARG A 85 -9.58 -2.81 2.34
N GLY A 86 -10.76 -2.46 2.90
CA GLY A 86 -10.82 -1.81 4.21
C GLY A 86 -10.02 -0.51 4.26
N LEU A 87 -9.13 -0.37 5.23
CA LEU A 87 -8.26 0.81 5.43
C LEU A 87 -7.28 1.06 4.28
N HIS A 88 -7.02 0.06 3.44
CA HIS A 88 -6.07 0.16 2.32
C HIS A 88 -6.73 0.51 0.99
N TYR A 89 -8.06 0.65 0.94
CA TYR A 89 -8.73 1.17 -0.27
C TYR A 89 -8.39 2.65 -0.54
N PRO A 90 -8.41 3.57 0.43
CA PRO A 90 -7.92 4.93 0.22
C PRO A 90 -6.45 4.99 -0.25
N ILE A 91 -5.61 4.05 0.17
CA ILE A 91 -4.21 3.97 -0.30
C ILE A 91 -4.16 3.57 -1.79
N ALA A 92 -4.97 2.62 -2.20
CA ALA A 92 -5.11 2.26 -3.61
C ALA A 92 -5.62 3.46 -4.45
N MET A 93 -6.54 4.27 -3.92
CA MET A 93 -7.02 5.50 -4.57
C MET A 93 -5.89 6.51 -4.76
N GLU A 94 -5.06 6.73 -3.73
CA GLU A 94 -3.92 7.63 -3.80
C GLU A 94 -2.89 7.14 -4.82
N GLY A 95 -2.57 5.85 -4.84
CA GLY A 95 -1.68 5.25 -5.83
C GLY A 95 -2.18 5.45 -7.27
N ALA A 96 -3.47 5.22 -7.53
CA ALA A 96 -4.09 5.46 -8.83
C ALA A 96 -4.05 6.95 -9.22
N LEU A 97 -4.30 7.85 -8.26
CA LEU A 97 -4.22 9.29 -8.46
C LEU A 97 -2.79 9.71 -8.84
N LYS A 98 -1.79 9.27 -8.08
CA LYS A 98 -0.39 9.61 -8.36
C LYS A 98 0.09 9.06 -9.70
N LEU A 99 -0.28 7.84 -10.05
CA LEU A 99 0.06 7.28 -11.37
C LEU A 99 -0.54 8.15 -12.50
N LYS A 100 -1.80 8.57 -12.40
CA LYS A 100 -2.42 9.48 -13.38
C LYS A 100 -1.70 10.81 -13.50
N GLU A 101 -1.37 11.44 -12.36
CA GLU A 101 -0.75 12.76 -12.33
C GLU A 101 0.62 12.80 -12.99
N ILE A 102 1.42 11.76 -12.84
CA ILE A 102 2.81 11.74 -13.32
C ILE A 102 3.00 11.06 -14.67
N SER A 103 2.16 10.10 -15.03
CA SER A 103 2.37 9.29 -16.24
C SER A 103 1.32 9.49 -17.33
N TYR A 104 0.18 10.11 -17.00
CA TYR A 104 -1.02 10.20 -17.84
C TYR A 104 -1.67 8.84 -18.17
N ILE A 105 -1.22 7.75 -17.57
CA ILE A 105 -1.88 6.44 -17.64
C ILE A 105 -3.26 6.56 -16.99
N HIS A 106 -4.31 6.08 -17.65
CA HIS A 106 -5.63 6.04 -17.05
C HIS A 106 -5.66 5.00 -15.92
N ALA A 107 -5.63 5.46 -14.69
CA ALA A 107 -5.61 4.60 -13.52
C ALA A 107 -6.83 4.83 -12.63
N GLU A 108 -7.50 3.76 -12.22
CA GLU A 108 -8.64 3.80 -11.32
C GLU A 108 -8.46 2.83 -10.16
N ALA A 109 -9.03 3.19 -9.01
CA ALA A 109 -9.02 2.33 -7.84
C ALA A 109 -10.43 1.86 -7.48
N TYR A 110 -10.55 0.60 -7.10
CA TYR A 110 -11.79 0.01 -6.62
C TYR A 110 -11.59 -0.74 -5.30
N PRO A 111 -12.60 -0.75 -4.42
CA PRO A 111 -12.60 -1.70 -3.33
C PRO A 111 -12.55 -3.12 -3.90
N ALA A 112 -11.59 -3.94 -3.47
CA ALA A 112 -11.42 -5.28 -4.04
C ALA A 112 -12.69 -6.15 -3.93
N GLY A 113 -13.54 -5.90 -2.92
CA GLY A 113 -14.82 -6.58 -2.78
C GLY A 113 -15.83 -6.26 -3.88
N GLU A 114 -15.69 -5.10 -4.54
CA GLU A 114 -16.58 -4.64 -5.62
C GLU A 114 -16.11 -5.07 -7.01
N LEU A 115 -14.98 -5.79 -7.09
CA LEU A 115 -14.36 -6.19 -8.36
C LEU A 115 -15.36 -6.89 -9.31
N LYS A 116 -16.24 -7.74 -8.77
CA LYS A 116 -17.24 -8.49 -9.55
C LYS A 116 -18.41 -7.65 -10.06
N HIS A 117 -18.59 -6.47 -9.52
CA HIS A 117 -19.73 -5.59 -9.87
C HIS A 117 -19.44 -4.65 -11.05
N GLY A 118 -18.49 -5.03 -11.90
CA GLY A 118 -18.16 -4.31 -13.14
C GLY A 118 -16.65 -4.28 -13.44
N PRO A 119 -15.77 -3.83 -12.52
CA PRO A 119 -14.35 -3.62 -12.82
C PRO A 119 -13.62 -4.87 -13.35
N LEU A 120 -14.03 -6.06 -12.92
CA LEU A 120 -13.47 -7.33 -13.40
C LEU A 120 -13.59 -7.50 -14.93
N ALA A 121 -14.60 -6.87 -15.55
CA ALA A 121 -14.76 -6.92 -17.00
C ALA A 121 -13.65 -6.19 -17.76
N LEU A 122 -13.00 -5.22 -17.12
CA LEU A 122 -11.90 -4.43 -17.70
C LEU A 122 -10.55 -5.16 -17.63
N VAL A 123 -10.45 -6.22 -16.81
CA VAL A 123 -9.18 -6.94 -16.60
C VAL A 123 -8.78 -7.69 -17.86
N THR A 124 -7.59 -7.35 -18.36
CA THR A 124 -6.93 -7.98 -19.51
C THR A 124 -5.43 -8.17 -19.19
N SER A 125 -4.71 -8.88 -20.04
CA SER A 125 -3.25 -9.04 -19.92
C SER A 125 -2.47 -7.74 -20.15
N SER A 126 -3.08 -6.73 -20.77
CA SER A 126 -2.46 -5.41 -21.02
C SER A 126 -2.85 -4.35 -19.99
N MET A 127 -3.63 -4.69 -18.97
CA MET A 127 -3.99 -3.80 -17.89
C MET A 127 -3.43 -4.33 -16.56
N PRO A 128 -2.31 -3.79 -16.06
CA PRO A 128 -1.73 -4.19 -14.78
C PRO A 128 -2.70 -3.88 -13.64
N VAL A 129 -2.75 -4.79 -12.66
CA VAL A 129 -3.58 -4.65 -11.47
C VAL A 129 -2.70 -4.54 -10.24
N VAL A 130 -2.56 -3.34 -9.71
CA VAL A 130 -1.84 -3.09 -8.46
C VAL A 130 -2.73 -3.46 -7.28
N THR A 131 -2.20 -4.24 -6.35
CA THR A 131 -2.96 -4.70 -5.18
C THR A 131 -2.20 -4.38 -3.90
N VAL A 132 -2.83 -3.63 -3.01
CA VAL A 132 -2.31 -3.37 -1.66
C VAL A 132 -2.77 -4.50 -0.75
N ALA A 133 -1.83 -5.33 -0.28
CA ALA A 133 -2.11 -6.60 0.40
C ALA A 133 -1.50 -6.66 1.82
N PRO A 134 -2.11 -5.94 2.79
CA PRO A 134 -1.69 -6.00 4.18
C PRO A 134 -2.02 -7.37 4.79
N ASN A 135 -1.27 -7.78 5.82
CA ASN A 135 -1.55 -8.98 6.59
C ASN A 135 -2.63 -8.72 7.67
N ASP A 136 -3.81 -8.37 7.23
CA ASP A 136 -4.97 -8.10 8.09
C ASP A 136 -6.06 -9.18 7.98
N ALA A 137 -7.15 -9.01 8.70
CA ALA A 137 -8.30 -9.92 8.70
C ALA A 137 -9.00 -10.04 7.32
N LEU A 138 -8.71 -9.15 6.37
CA LEU A 138 -9.30 -9.14 5.03
C LEU A 138 -8.39 -9.80 3.98
N LEU A 139 -7.17 -10.20 4.34
CA LEU A 139 -6.17 -10.73 3.41
C LEU A 139 -6.69 -11.94 2.62
N GLU A 140 -7.34 -12.90 3.27
CA GLU A 140 -7.84 -14.09 2.56
C GLU A 140 -8.94 -13.77 1.54
N LYS A 141 -9.77 -12.77 1.84
CA LYS A 141 -10.77 -12.26 0.88
C LYS A 141 -10.10 -11.54 -0.30
N LEU A 142 -9.03 -10.79 -0.01
CA LEU A 142 -8.23 -10.12 -1.04
C LEU A 142 -7.55 -11.14 -1.95
N LYS A 143 -6.96 -12.21 -1.41
CA LYS A 143 -6.38 -13.30 -2.19
C LYS A 143 -7.40 -13.94 -3.15
N SER A 144 -8.65 -14.11 -2.72
CA SER A 144 -9.72 -14.59 -3.60
C SER A 144 -9.97 -13.62 -4.76
N ASN A 145 -9.95 -12.31 -4.51
CA ASN A 145 -10.08 -11.31 -5.58
C ASN A 145 -8.87 -11.34 -6.54
N MET A 146 -7.66 -11.54 -6.02
CA MET A 146 -6.47 -11.70 -6.85
C MET A 146 -6.57 -12.93 -7.77
N GLN A 147 -7.12 -14.04 -7.28
CA GLN A 147 -7.37 -15.24 -8.10
C GLN A 147 -8.37 -14.95 -9.23
N GLU A 148 -9.39 -14.13 -8.98
CA GLU A 148 -10.37 -13.70 -10.00
C GLU A 148 -9.70 -12.87 -11.11
N VAL A 149 -8.80 -11.97 -10.74
CA VAL A 149 -7.97 -11.21 -11.70
C VAL A 149 -7.12 -12.18 -12.54
N ARG A 150 -6.44 -13.12 -11.91
CA ARG A 150 -5.62 -14.12 -12.61
C ARG A 150 -6.43 -15.01 -13.53
N ALA A 151 -7.62 -15.45 -13.12
CA ALA A 151 -8.51 -16.27 -13.94
C ALA A 151 -8.95 -15.57 -15.24
N ARG A 152 -8.87 -14.22 -15.29
CA ARG A 152 -9.11 -13.38 -16.46
C ARG A 152 -7.86 -13.07 -17.28
N GLY A 153 -6.71 -13.65 -16.92
CA GLY A 153 -5.42 -13.37 -17.57
C GLY A 153 -4.78 -12.05 -17.14
N GLY A 154 -5.31 -11.37 -16.10
CA GLY A 154 -4.73 -10.14 -15.57
C GLY A 154 -3.35 -10.37 -14.93
N VAL A 155 -2.48 -9.38 -14.97
CA VAL A 155 -1.17 -9.38 -14.32
C VAL A 155 -1.25 -8.59 -13.02
N LEU A 156 -0.82 -9.20 -11.93
CA LEU A 156 -0.86 -8.62 -10.58
C LEU A 156 0.50 -8.05 -10.18
N TYR A 157 0.48 -6.84 -9.62
CA TYR A 157 1.58 -6.17 -8.97
C TYR A 157 1.19 -5.94 -7.51
N VAL A 158 1.79 -6.68 -6.59
CA VAL A 158 1.31 -6.82 -5.22
C VAL A 158 2.30 -6.21 -4.24
N LEU A 159 1.86 -5.19 -3.51
CA LEU A 159 2.55 -4.65 -2.34
C LEU A 159 2.08 -5.44 -1.12
N ALA A 160 2.87 -6.42 -0.68
CA ALA A 160 2.48 -7.37 0.34
C ALA A 160 3.31 -7.22 1.62
N ASP A 161 2.65 -7.16 2.78
CA ASP A 161 3.36 -7.17 4.06
C ASP A 161 4.30 -8.38 4.17
N GLY A 162 5.44 -8.18 4.83
CA GLY A 162 6.53 -9.16 4.89
C GLY A 162 6.16 -10.50 5.49
N ASP A 163 5.16 -10.51 6.36
CA ASP A 163 4.63 -11.68 7.05
C ASP A 163 3.48 -12.39 6.28
N THR A 164 3.09 -11.91 5.09
CA THR A 164 2.15 -12.63 4.22
C THR A 164 2.82 -13.81 3.52
N ARG A 165 2.01 -14.78 3.09
CA ARG A 165 2.48 -15.95 2.30
C ARG A 165 2.31 -15.76 0.79
N ILE A 166 2.03 -14.54 0.31
CA ILE A 166 1.92 -14.26 -1.11
C ILE A 166 3.32 -14.34 -1.73
N GLN A 167 3.48 -15.03 -2.83
CA GLN A 167 4.76 -15.19 -3.52
C GLN A 167 4.64 -14.78 -4.99
N SER A 168 5.75 -14.32 -5.56
CA SER A 168 5.83 -14.08 -7.00
C SER A 168 5.68 -15.40 -7.76
N ALA A 169 4.94 -15.34 -8.85
CA ALA A 169 4.67 -16.45 -9.76
C ALA A 169 4.44 -15.89 -11.17
N ASP A 170 4.16 -16.74 -12.14
CA ASP A 170 3.78 -16.28 -13.47
C ASP A 170 2.57 -15.33 -13.40
N GLY A 171 2.75 -14.09 -13.89
CA GLY A 171 1.78 -13.01 -13.84
C GLY A 171 1.44 -12.49 -12.43
N ILE A 172 2.27 -12.76 -11.43
CA ILE A 172 2.17 -12.19 -10.08
C ILE A 172 3.55 -11.68 -9.68
N HIS A 173 3.69 -10.37 -9.62
CA HIS A 173 4.90 -9.68 -9.18
C HIS A 173 4.67 -9.17 -7.75
N VAL A 174 5.57 -9.50 -6.82
CA VAL A 174 5.40 -9.15 -5.40
C VAL A 174 6.60 -8.32 -4.94
N ILE A 175 6.30 -7.15 -4.37
CA ILE A 175 7.24 -6.39 -3.54
C ILE A 175 6.88 -6.63 -2.08
N ARG A 176 7.89 -7.01 -1.28
CA ARG A 176 7.74 -7.24 0.14
C ARG A 176 7.87 -5.94 0.90
N MET A 177 6.78 -5.53 1.51
CA MET A 177 6.73 -4.44 2.47
C MET A 177 7.29 -4.89 3.82
N PRO A 178 7.57 -3.99 4.77
CA PRO A 178 7.76 -4.36 6.17
C PRO A 178 6.59 -5.19 6.73
N GLU A 179 6.78 -5.79 7.90
CA GLU A 179 5.71 -6.50 8.61
C GLU A 179 4.51 -5.59 8.91
N HIS A 180 3.36 -6.20 9.14
CA HIS A 180 2.12 -5.46 9.41
C HIS A 180 2.19 -4.64 10.70
N TYR A 181 1.83 -3.35 10.60
CA TYR A 181 1.88 -2.37 11.69
C TYR A 181 0.48 -2.02 12.25
N GLY A 182 -0.47 -2.93 12.16
CA GLY A 182 -1.83 -2.70 12.66
C GLY A 182 -2.47 -1.45 12.03
N ALA A 183 -3.01 -0.56 12.85
CA ALA A 183 -3.65 0.68 12.39
C ALA A 183 -2.70 1.65 11.68
N LEU A 184 -1.37 1.50 11.83
CA LEU A 184 -0.36 2.33 11.18
C LEU A 184 0.08 1.75 9.80
N SER A 185 -0.35 0.54 9.45
CA SER A 185 0.00 -0.09 8.17
C SER A 185 -0.29 0.77 6.94
N PRO A 186 -1.41 1.53 6.86
CA PRO A 186 -1.65 2.43 5.74
C PRO A 186 -0.55 3.47 5.51
N ILE A 187 0.15 3.92 6.59
CA ILE A 187 1.26 4.89 6.48
C ILE A 187 2.43 4.29 5.71
N LEU A 188 2.70 3.01 5.88
CA LEU A 188 3.78 2.32 5.16
C LEU A 188 3.43 2.06 3.70
N HIS A 189 2.16 1.90 3.37
CA HIS A 189 1.70 1.61 2.02
C HIS A 189 1.42 2.85 1.16
N VAL A 190 1.41 4.05 1.76
CA VAL A 190 1.17 5.31 1.02
C VAL A 190 2.47 5.97 0.54
N VAL A 191 3.60 5.61 1.15
CA VAL A 191 4.94 6.10 0.78
C VAL A 191 5.46 5.40 -0.46
#